data_cb9707a4baab54a3e67eaf8cbfae2d86
#
_entry.id   cb9707a4baab54a3e67eaf8cbfae2d86
#
_cell.length_a   1.000
_cell.length_b   1.000
_cell.length_c   1.000
_cell.angle_alpha   90.00
_cell.angle_beta   90.00
_cell.angle_gamma   90.00
#
_symmetry.space_group_name_H-M   'P 1'
#
loop_
_entity.id
_entity.type
_entity.pdbx_description
1 polymer ?
#
loop_
_entity_poly.entity_id
_entity_poly.type
_entity_poly.pdbx_seq_one_letter_code
_entity_poly.pdbx_strand_id
1 'polypeptide(L)'
;MLGGGLLNKHNSPKLQKFKENNSKRKVIVTAIIISILLLSGIYLYNSFAVFSEEKNFNVINGTVSDPGDIYFAYYVDGEITHSMPRQNTGYTLNDEKSTCTNGVIPTWDNAGWKFIGDYHNYNATDYTRTKCNLYFDKTSKVVSTAIGNIDVNTYTPDFSKSACDNETCESHEKGIFMVEDDNGTSYYYRGSVENNYVKFAGYYWRIIRINGNGSIRMIYDGTNAHDNGEPSTDRYYVKSKINEAANNNMYVGYMYTSGQGHGLGTSSTIKSVNDSFYTSKITNYASYIDTSQGFCGDRSTLNNQSGVGTETVSTYYKGYLRSDNNNPNLKCENSSDYYTTSSASTGNKALAYPIGLITSDEVMFAGYSVGVFNGEYNYQKSSLNAYLTIGNHYWTMTPAGYYNPFGYTYWGSLVFYVNSSGSVDDHFANNTNGLRPVINLKSNLKFTGDGTKNNPFIPNL
;
A
#
# COMPACT_ATOMS: atom_id res chain seq x y z
N MET A 1 28.24 90.12 -54.58
CA MET A 1 29.19 89.98 -53.47
C MET A 1 28.64 89.04 -52.47
N LEU A 2 29.35 87.92 -52.30
CA LEU A 2 29.70 87.25 -51.08
C LEU A 2 28.52 86.50 -50.38
N GLY A 3 28.59 85.31 -49.95
CA GLY A 3 29.69 84.34 -49.88
C GLY A 3 29.13 83.08 -49.16
N GLY A 4 29.49 81.92 -49.70
CA GLY A 4 29.00 80.64 -49.19
C GLY A 4 29.55 80.29 -47.81
N GLY A 5 28.75 79.67 -46.99
CA GLY A 5 29.14 79.06 -45.72
C GLY A 5 28.77 77.62 -45.73
N LEU A 6 29.78 76.76 -45.90
CA LEU A 6 29.69 75.27 -45.74
C LEU A 6 29.43 74.94 -44.30
N LEU A 7 28.28 74.33 -43.98
CA LEU A 7 28.03 73.71 -42.70
C LEU A 7 28.62 72.30 -42.66
N ASN A 8 29.75 72.18 -41.92
CA ASN A 8 30.33 70.92 -41.57
C ASN A 8 29.37 70.16 -40.59
N LYS A 9 28.87 69.04 -41.02
CA LYS A 9 28.17 68.12 -40.12
C LYS A 9 29.16 67.47 -39.18
N HIS A 10 29.25 67.96 -37.96
CA HIS A 10 29.90 67.25 -36.89
C HIS A 10 29.12 66.01 -36.51
N ASN A 11 29.60 64.85 -36.89
CA ASN A 11 29.16 63.58 -36.34
C ASN A 11 29.62 63.47 -34.88
N SER A 12 28.72 63.68 -33.95
CA SER A 12 29.04 63.58 -32.54
C SER A 12 29.40 62.10 -32.17
N PRO A 13 30.42 61.86 -31.35
CA PRO A 13 30.85 60.50 -30.94
C PRO A 13 29.72 59.72 -30.26
N LYS A 14 28.77 60.41 -29.63
CA LYS A 14 27.60 59.79 -28.99
C LYS A 14 26.63 59.17 -30.00
N LEU A 15 26.44 59.75 -31.19
CA LEU A 15 25.56 59.22 -32.21
C LEU A 15 26.12 57.98 -32.91
N GLN A 16 27.45 57.92 -33.09
CA GLN A 16 28.10 56.75 -33.62
C GLN A 16 28.02 55.55 -32.62
N LYS A 17 28.24 55.78 -31.34
CA LYS A 17 28.13 54.75 -30.29
C LYS A 17 26.72 54.22 -30.13
N PHE A 18 25.71 55.05 -30.34
CA PHE A 18 24.30 54.66 -30.28
C PHE A 18 23.88 53.80 -31.51
N LYS A 19 24.37 54.12 -32.70
CA LYS A 19 24.17 53.35 -33.92
C LYS A 19 24.88 51.98 -33.84
N GLU A 20 26.08 51.92 -33.31
CA GLU A 20 26.84 50.70 -33.16
C GLU A 20 26.23 49.76 -32.11
N ASN A 21 25.73 50.27 -30.99
CA ASN A 21 25.00 49.48 -29.99
C ASN A 21 23.67 48.96 -30.51
N ASN A 22 22.92 49.69 -31.29
CA ASN A 22 21.68 49.20 -31.89
C ASN A 22 21.95 48.15 -32.98
N SER A 23 23.05 48.25 -33.72
CA SER A 23 23.43 47.23 -34.69
C SER A 23 23.83 45.92 -33.98
N LYS A 24 24.63 45.99 -32.94
CA LYS A 24 25.02 44.81 -32.12
C LYS A 24 23.81 44.17 -31.45
N ARG A 25 22.84 44.97 -30.95
CA ARG A 25 21.61 44.45 -30.37
C ARG A 25 20.75 43.73 -31.42
N LYS A 26 20.62 44.29 -32.63
CA LYS A 26 19.91 43.62 -33.72
C LYS A 26 20.55 42.29 -34.10
N VAL A 27 21.85 42.23 -34.21
CA VAL A 27 22.58 41.01 -34.52
C VAL A 27 22.38 39.92 -33.42
N ILE A 28 22.45 40.31 -32.14
CA ILE A 28 22.22 39.39 -31.02
C ILE A 28 20.78 38.86 -31.01
N VAL A 29 19.77 39.74 -31.21
CA VAL A 29 18.34 39.34 -31.27
C VAL A 29 18.09 38.40 -32.46
N THR A 30 18.67 38.70 -33.61
CA THR A 30 18.52 37.86 -34.80
C THR A 30 19.20 36.47 -34.56
N ALA A 31 20.36 36.45 -33.95
CA ALA A 31 21.07 35.17 -33.59
C ALA A 31 20.24 34.33 -32.61
N ILE A 32 19.60 34.95 -31.60
CA ILE A 32 18.72 34.27 -30.66
C ILE A 32 17.48 33.69 -31.37
N ILE A 33 16.86 34.44 -32.23
CA ILE A 33 15.71 33.98 -33.01
C ILE A 33 16.07 32.81 -33.93
N ILE A 34 17.22 32.88 -34.59
CA ILE A 34 17.71 31.80 -35.45
C ILE A 34 18.02 30.55 -34.59
N SER A 35 18.60 30.72 -33.41
CA SER A 35 18.87 29.59 -32.49
C SER A 35 17.59 28.93 -31.98
N ILE A 36 16.55 29.72 -31.66
CA ILE A 36 15.24 29.21 -31.26
C ILE A 36 14.57 28.44 -32.43
N LEU A 37 14.64 28.98 -33.63
CA LEU A 37 14.09 28.33 -34.83
C LEU A 37 14.82 27.05 -35.17
N LEU A 38 16.15 26.99 -35.00
CA LEU A 38 16.94 25.77 -35.20
C LEU A 38 16.62 24.73 -34.12
N LEU A 39 16.51 25.13 -32.85
CA LEU A 39 16.15 24.23 -31.75
C LEU A 39 14.73 23.69 -31.91
N SER A 40 13.77 24.54 -32.31
CA SER A 40 12.40 24.10 -32.59
C SER A 40 12.33 23.20 -33.83
N GLY A 41 13.13 23.48 -34.86
CA GLY A 41 13.26 22.63 -36.04
C GLY A 41 13.85 21.27 -35.71
N ILE A 42 14.88 21.21 -34.85
CA ILE A 42 15.46 19.95 -34.36
C ILE A 42 14.45 19.19 -33.52
N TYR A 43 13.72 19.88 -32.65
CA TYR A 43 12.67 19.24 -31.82
C TYR A 43 11.53 18.68 -32.69
N LEU A 44 11.05 19.44 -33.65
CA LEU A 44 10.05 18.98 -34.62
C LEU A 44 10.57 17.84 -35.48
N TYR A 45 11.82 17.92 -35.95
CA TYR A 45 12.45 16.86 -36.73
C TYR A 45 12.57 15.56 -35.91
N ASN A 46 13.02 15.64 -34.66
CA ASN A 46 13.06 14.48 -33.77
C ASN A 46 11.66 13.95 -33.46
N SER A 47 10.66 14.82 -33.27
CA SER A 47 9.26 14.41 -33.07
C SER A 47 8.67 13.75 -34.33
N PHE A 48 8.99 14.27 -35.53
CA PHE A 48 8.57 13.66 -36.79
C PHE A 48 9.38 12.39 -37.13
N ALA A 49 10.67 12.33 -36.78
CA ALA A 49 11.49 11.16 -36.99
C ALA A 49 10.99 9.95 -36.18
N VAL A 50 10.45 10.19 -34.98
CA VAL A 50 9.80 9.14 -34.19
C VAL A 50 8.50 8.63 -34.84
N PHE A 51 7.83 9.49 -35.64
CA PHE A 51 6.61 9.11 -36.37
C PHE A 51 6.87 8.56 -37.79
N SER A 52 8.07 8.72 -38.36
CA SER A 52 8.37 8.35 -39.74
C SER A 52 9.38 7.23 -39.92
N GLU A 53 9.96 6.67 -38.85
CA GLU A 53 10.67 5.40 -38.97
C GLU A 53 9.64 4.28 -39.12
N GLU A 54 9.34 3.93 -40.38
CA GLU A 54 8.86 2.59 -40.70
C GLU A 54 10.01 1.62 -40.41
N LYS A 55 10.19 1.24 -39.13
CA LYS A 55 10.99 0.10 -38.78
C LYS A 55 10.21 -1.13 -39.21
N ASN A 56 10.68 -1.81 -40.22
CA ASN A 56 10.21 -3.12 -40.56
C ASN A 56 10.50 -4.06 -39.37
N PHE A 57 9.50 -4.24 -38.53
CA PHE A 57 9.57 -5.19 -37.44
C PHE A 57 9.32 -6.58 -37.99
N ASN A 58 10.33 -7.43 -38.00
CA ASN A 58 10.15 -8.87 -38.16
C ASN A 58 9.47 -9.41 -36.88
N VAL A 59 8.15 -9.27 -36.82
CA VAL A 59 7.34 -9.63 -35.63
C VAL A 59 7.15 -11.13 -35.49
N ILE A 60 7.38 -11.92 -36.56
CA ILE A 60 7.30 -13.39 -36.55
C ILE A 60 8.29 -13.93 -37.57
N ASN A 61 9.02 -15.01 -37.25
CA ASN A 61 9.72 -15.85 -38.21
C ASN A 61 8.69 -16.66 -39.05
N GLY A 62 7.92 -15.97 -39.89
CA GLY A 62 6.93 -16.53 -40.79
C GLY A 62 6.79 -15.57 -41.97
N THR A 63 6.69 -16.10 -43.17
CA THR A 63 6.41 -15.34 -44.41
C THR A 63 5.04 -14.70 -44.31
N VAL A 64 5.01 -13.37 -44.10
CA VAL A 64 3.82 -12.55 -44.22
C VAL A 64 3.43 -12.52 -45.70
N SER A 65 2.37 -13.23 -46.07
CA SER A 65 1.95 -13.35 -47.45
C SER A 65 0.49 -12.96 -47.73
N ASP A 66 -0.25 -12.41 -46.72
CA ASP A 66 -1.66 -12.14 -46.91
C ASP A 66 -2.03 -10.70 -46.55
N PRO A 67 -2.85 -9.99 -47.36
CA PRO A 67 -3.27 -8.61 -47.12
C PRO A 67 -4.17 -8.36 -45.89
N GLY A 68 -4.37 -9.40 -45.04
CA GLY A 68 -5.18 -9.36 -43.84
C GLY A 68 -4.42 -9.33 -42.50
N ASP A 69 -3.09 -9.14 -42.50
CA ASP A 69 -2.28 -9.30 -41.31
C ASP A 69 -2.48 -8.17 -40.29
N ILE A 70 -2.48 -8.55 -39.00
CA ILE A 70 -2.47 -7.63 -37.84
C ILE A 70 -1.00 -7.29 -37.55
N TYR A 71 -0.71 -6.00 -37.41
CA TYR A 71 0.62 -5.50 -37.03
C TYR A 71 0.63 -5.12 -35.55
N PHE A 72 1.54 -5.69 -34.77
CA PHE A 72 1.72 -5.38 -33.37
C PHE A 72 3.01 -4.57 -33.16
N ALA A 73 2.87 -3.43 -32.49
CA ALA A 73 3.99 -2.72 -31.87
C ALA A 73 3.91 -2.97 -30.36
N TYR A 74 5.02 -3.41 -29.77
CA TYR A 74 5.09 -3.68 -28.33
C TYR A 74 5.79 -2.54 -27.61
N TYR A 75 5.18 -2.08 -26.55
CA TYR A 75 5.72 -1.07 -25.65
C TYR A 75 5.91 -1.71 -24.27
N VAL A 76 7.14 -1.68 -23.75
CA VAL A 76 7.50 -2.20 -22.44
C VAL A 76 8.00 -1.04 -21.59
N ASP A 77 7.33 -0.74 -20.48
CA ASP A 77 7.57 0.44 -19.65
C ASP A 77 7.54 1.77 -20.44
N GLY A 78 6.71 1.83 -21.48
CA GLY A 78 6.56 2.99 -22.37
C GLY A 78 7.55 3.07 -23.53
N GLU A 79 8.56 2.19 -23.57
CA GLU A 79 9.54 2.14 -24.64
C GLU A 79 9.17 1.08 -25.68
N ILE A 80 9.32 1.42 -26.98
CA ILE A 80 9.03 0.48 -28.07
C ILE A 80 10.07 -0.64 -28.11
N THR A 81 9.60 -1.89 -28.19
CA THR A 81 10.45 -3.08 -28.22
C THR A 81 10.16 -3.98 -29.41
N HIS A 82 11.11 -4.84 -29.77
CA HIS A 82 10.96 -5.79 -30.89
C HIS A 82 10.19 -7.06 -30.53
N SER A 83 9.89 -7.27 -29.24
CA SER A 83 9.19 -8.46 -28.77
C SER A 83 8.43 -8.17 -27.47
N MET A 84 7.41 -8.96 -27.19
CA MET A 84 6.74 -8.97 -25.89
C MET A 84 7.75 -9.31 -24.77
N PRO A 85 7.53 -8.81 -23.55
CA PRO A 85 8.29 -9.27 -22.39
C PRO A 85 8.06 -10.78 -22.19
N ARG A 86 9.00 -11.44 -21.53
CA ARG A 86 8.86 -12.89 -21.24
C ARG A 86 7.81 -13.13 -20.17
N GLN A 87 7.11 -14.25 -20.25
CA GLN A 87 6.22 -14.71 -19.20
C GLN A 87 6.93 -14.77 -17.83
N ASN A 88 6.22 -14.49 -16.75
CA ASN A 88 6.74 -14.50 -15.39
C ASN A 88 7.87 -13.47 -15.10
N THR A 89 7.93 -12.39 -15.88
CA THR A 89 8.86 -11.29 -15.64
C THR A 89 8.22 -10.08 -14.94
N GLY A 90 6.97 -10.23 -14.48
CA GLY A 90 6.20 -9.22 -13.76
C GLY A 90 5.53 -8.19 -14.66
N TYR A 91 5.42 -8.44 -15.96
CA TYR A 91 4.67 -7.60 -16.89
C TYR A 91 3.27 -8.16 -17.14
N THR A 92 2.32 -7.26 -17.43
CA THR A 92 0.99 -7.59 -17.95
C THR A 92 0.64 -6.64 -19.08
N LEU A 93 -0.29 -7.06 -19.95
CA LEU A 93 -0.87 -6.14 -20.93
C LEU A 93 -1.68 -5.06 -20.19
N ASN A 94 -1.44 -3.81 -20.54
CA ASN A 94 -2.23 -2.68 -20.08
C ASN A 94 -3.32 -2.37 -21.10
N ASP A 95 -4.53 -2.84 -20.84
CA ASP A 95 -5.67 -2.68 -21.76
C ASP A 95 -6.09 -1.22 -21.92
N GLU A 96 -5.91 -0.39 -20.88
CA GLU A 96 -6.29 1.04 -20.94
C GLU A 96 -5.38 1.86 -21.85
N LYS A 97 -4.09 1.51 -21.90
CA LYS A 97 -3.11 2.18 -22.77
C LYS A 97 -3.05 1.58 -24.15
N SER A 98 -3.38 0.29 -24.28
CA SER A 98 -3.29 -0.42 -25.55
C SER A 98 -4.37 0.07 -26.51
N THR A 99 -4.01 0.19 -27.78
CA THR A 99 -4.92 0.68 -28.83
C THR A 99 -4.73 -0.10 -30.09
N CYS A 100 -5.83 -0.31 -30.82
CA CYS A 100 -5.83 -0.83 -32.17
C CYS A 100 -6.56 0.14 -33.11
N THR A 101 -6.15 0.21 -34.38
CA THR A 101 -6.77 1.14 -35.35
C THR A 101 -8.24 0.84 -35.64
N ASN A 102 -8.70 -0.38 -35.39
CA ASN A 102 -10.11 -0.77 -35.47
C ASN A 102 -10.90 -0.58 -34.17
N GLY A 103 -10.24 -0.08 -33.10
CA GLY A 103 -10.85 0.14 -31.79
C GLY A 103 -11.05 -1.12 -30.94
N VAL A 104 -10.66 -2.30 -31.41
CA VAL A 104 -10.79 -3.56 -30.68
C VAL A 104 -9.42 -4.07 -30.25
N ILE A 105 -9.20 -4.15 -28.94
CA ILE A 105 -7.98 -4.70 -28.36
C ILE A 105 -8.13 -6.22 -28.23
N PRO A 106 -7.15 -7.04 -28.69
CA PRO A 106 -7.20 -8.48 -28.52
C PRO A 106 -7.25 -8.87 -27.03
N THR A 107 -8.10 -9.84 -26.69
CA THR A 107 -8.14 -10.38 -25.33
C THR A 107 -6.85 -11.09 -24.98
N TRP A 108 -6.29 -10.78 -23.83
CA TRP A 108 -5.01 -11.31 -23.35
C TRP A 108 -5.19 -12.27 -22.17
N ASP A 109 -4.52 -13.42 -22.23
CA ASP A 109 -4.41 -14.38 -21.15
C ASP A 109 -3.05 -14.21 -20.45
N ASN A 110 -3.02 -13.57 -19.30
CA ASN A 110 -1.82 -13.40 -18.50
C ASN A 110 -1.24 -14.74 -18.00
N ALA A 111 -2.08 -15.71 -17.72
CA ALA A 111 -1.65 -17.02 -17.22
C ALA A 111 -1.04 -17.88 -18.34
N GLY A 112 -1.67 -17.87 -19.51
CA GLY A 112 -1.19 -18.59 -20.69
C GLY A 112 -0.15 -17.81 -21.50
N TRP A 113 0.06 -16.53 -21.19
CA TRP A 113 0.95 -15.61 -21.90
C TRP A 113 0.69 -15.56 -23.41
N LYS A 114 -0.57 -15.43 -23.79
CA LYS A 114 -1.06 -15.48 -25.17
C LYS A 114 -2.32 -14.68 -25.36
N PHE A 115 -2.62 -14.32 -26.60
CA PHE A 115 -3.93 -13.80 -26.94
C PHE A 115 -4.96 -14.93 -26.94
N ILE A 116 -6.16 -14.64 -26.38
CA ILE A 116 -7.30 -15.57 -26.38
C ILE A 116 -8.16 -15.26 -27.60
N GLY A 117 -8.45 -16.29 -28.39
CA GLY A 117 -9.33 -16.20 -29.55
C GLY A 117 -8.73 -16.90 -30.77
N ASP A 118 -9.59 -17.34 -31.67
CA ASP A 118 -9.20 -17.86 -32.96
C ASP A 118 -9.12 -16.71 -33.97
N TYR A 119 -7.95 -16.11 -34.07
CA TYR A 119 -7.68 -14.99 -34.98
C TYR A 119 -7.84 -15.38 -36.46
N HIS A 120 -7.91 -16.65 -36.78
CA HIS A 120 -8.16 -17.14 -38.14
C HIS A 120 -9.65 -17.10 -38.51
N ASN A 121 -10.56 -17.01 -37.53
CA ASN A 121 -12.01 -16.97 -37.74
C ASN A 121 -12.65 -15.58 -37.59
N TYR A 122 -11.88 -14.56 -37.26
CA TYR A 122 -12.41 -13.21 -37.31
C TYR A 122 -12.64 -12.83 -38.78
N ASN A 123 -13.85 -12.39 -39.09
CA ASN A 123 -14.20 -11.90 -40.42
C ASN A 123 -13.11 -10.92 -40.89
N ALA A 124 -12.49 -11.20 -42.01
CA ALA A 124 -11.36 -10.46 -42.55
C ALA A 124 -11.60 -8.94 -42.71
N THR A 125 -12.83 -8.50 -42.57
CA THR A 125 -13.22 -7.08 -42.59
C THR A 125 -12.85 -6.32 -41.32
N ASP A 126 -12.74 -6.99 -40.15
CA ASP A 126 -12.55 -6.29 -38.87
C ASP A 126 -11.08 -6.08 -38.50
N TYR A 127 -10.19 -6.90 -39.03
CA TYR A 127 -8.74 -6.84 -38.69
C TYR A 127 -7.82 -6.58 -39.88
N THR A 128 -8.36 -6.40 -41.09
CA THR A 128 -7.56 -6.14 -42.29
C THR A 128 -6.76 -4.85 -42.12
N ARG A 129 -5.41 -4.97 -42.06
CA ARG A 129 -4.46 -3.87 -41.84
C ARG A 129 -4.59 -3.16 -40.49
N THR A 130 -5.07 -3.87 -39.47
CA THR A 130 -5.13 -3.32 -38.12
C THR A 130 -3.72 -3.20 -37.55
N LYS A 131 -3.38 -2.02 -37.07
CA LYS A 131 -2.16 -1.76 -36.29
C LYS A 131 -2.56 -1.67 -34.82
N CYS A 132 -1.95 -2.49 -33.98
CA CYS A 132 -2.14 -2.47 -32.53
C CYS A 132 -0.85 -2.02 -31.85
N ASN A 133 -0.98 -1.03 -30.98
CA ASN A 133 0.04 -0.66 -30.00
C ASN A 133 -0.30 -1.36 -28.69
N LEU A 134 0.49 -2.31 -28.29
CA LEU A 134 0.28 -3.12 -27.10
C LEU A 134 1.27 -2.70 -26.02
N TYR A 135 0.77 -2.19 -24.92
CA TYR A 135 1.57 -1.71 -23.81
C TYR A 135 1.65 -2.78 -22.74
N PHE A 136 2.87 -3.15 -22.38
CA PHE A 136 3.15 -4.04 -21.25
C PHE A 136 3.81 -3.23 -20.14
N ASP A 137 3.08 -3.03 -19.07
CA ASP A 137 3.58 -2.34 -17.89
C ASP A 137 3.95 -3.36 -16.81
N LYS A 138 5.02 -3.07 -16.10
CA LYS A 138 5.44 -3.90 -14.99
C LYS A 138 4.46 -3.72 -13.82
N THR A 139 3.82 -4.80 -13.39
CA THR A 139 2.90 -4.80 -12.26
C THR A 139 3.60 -4.97 -10.93
N SER A 140 4.89 -5.30 -10.94
CA SER A 140 5.71 -5.41 -9.75
C SER A 140 7.07 -4.73 -9.94
N LYS A 141 7.65 -4.31 -8.83
CA LYS A 141 9.03 -3.81 -8.75
C LYS A 141 9.80 -4.57 -7.69
N VAL A 142 11.09 -4.80 -7.94
CA VAL A 142 12.00 -5.37 -6.94
C VAL A 142 12.43 -4.28 -5.97
N VAL A 143 12.25 -4.55 -4.68
CA VAL A 143 12.67 -3.66 -3.59
C VAL A 143 13.65 -4.40 -2.69
N SER A 144 14.78 -3.78 -2.39
CA SER A 144 15.76 -4.31 -1.42
C SER A 144 15.36 -3.95 0.01
N THR A 145 15.30 -4.94 0.87
CA THR A 145 14.88 -4.79 2.27
C THR A 145 15.79 -5.58 3.20
N ALA A 146 15.55 -5.51 4.51
CA ALA A 146 16.29 -6.27 5.51
C ALA A 146 16.18 -7.80 5.32
N ILE A 147 15.06 -8.28 4.77
CA ILE A 147 14.84 -9.72 4.47
C ILE A 147 15.27 -10.12 3.05
N GLY A 148 15.98 -9.24 2.34
CA GLY A 148 16.39 -9.46 0.95
C GLY A 148 15.54 -8.70 -0.06
N ASN A 149 15.63 -9.12 -1.30
CA ASN A 149 14.83 -8.52 -2.37
C ASN A 149 13.41 -9.09 -2.36
N ILE A 150 12.42 -8.21 -2.42
CA ILE A 150 11.01 -8.56 -2.50
C ILE A 150 10.40 -8.02 -3.79
N ASP A 151 9.48 -8.78 -4.38
CA ASP A 151 8.66 -8.31 -5.50
C ASP A 151 7.41 -7.63 -4.97
N VAL A 152 7.24 -6.36 -5.31
CA VAL A 152 6.15 -5.50 -4.82
C VAL A 152 5.22 -5.19 -5.96
N ASN A 153 3.94 -5.52 -5.82
CA ASN A 153 2.88 -5.13 -6.74
C ASN A 153 2.68 -3.61 -6.70
N THR A 154 2.57 -2.99 -7.86
CA THR A 154 2.49 -1.52 -8.00
C THR A 154 1.07 -1.00 -8.15
N TYR A 155 0.09 -1.88 -8.33
CA TYR A 155 -1.33 -1.51 -8.37
C TYR A 155 -1.97 -1.54 -6.97
N THR A 156 -3.11 -0.88 -6.84
CA THR A 156 -3.90 -0.86 -5.59
C THR A 156 -4.93 -2.00 -5.63
N PRO A 157 -4.97 -2.88 -4.62
CA PRO A 157 -5.99 -3.91 -4.52
C PRO A 157 -7.40 -3.35 -4.30
N ASP A 158 -8.42 -4.12 -4.64
CA ASP A 158 -9.80 -3.81 -4.34
C ASP A 158 -10.13 -4.20 -2.88
N PHE A 159 -10.13 -3.24 -1.97
CA PHE A 159 -10.41 -3.47 -0.55
C PHE A 159 -11.89 -3.77 -0.25
N SER A 160 -12.79 -3.64 -1.23
CA SER A 160 -14.18 -4.09 -1.09
C SER A 160 -14.33 -5.60 -1.16
N LYS A 161 -13.27 -6.32 -1.55
CA LYS A 161 -13.23 -7.76 -1.69
C LYS A 161 -12.25 -8.39 -0.71
N SER A 162 -12.56 -9.62 -0.30
CA SER A 162 -11.57 -10.48 0.35
C SER A 162 -10.52 -10.94 -0.65
N ALA A 163 -9.24 -10.92 -0.25
CA ALA A 163 -8.16 -11.45 -1.08
C ALA A 163 -8.23 -12.97 -1.25
N CYS A 164 -8.84 -13.66 -0.30
CA CYS A 164 -9.00 -15.11 -0.29
C CYS A 164 -10.43 -15.45 0.08
N ASP A 165 -11.33 -15.44 -0.89
CA ASP A 165 -12.73 -15.83 -0.67
C ASP A 165 -12.86 -17.36 -0.70
N ASN A 166 -13.44 -17.92 0.36
CA ASN A 166 -13.80 -19.31 0.59
C ASN A 166 -12.75 -20.39 0.22
N GLU A 167 -12.42 -20.62 -1.02
CA GLU A 167 -11.53 -21.72 -1.46
C GLU A 167 -10.43 -21.25 -2.42
N THR A 168 -10.57 -20.08 -3.01
CA THR A 168 -9.62 -19.57 -4.01
C THR A 168 -9.10 -18.19 -3.62
N CYS A 169 -7.79 -18.08 -3.44
CA CYS A 169 -7.15 -16.76 -3.38
C CYS A 169 -6.87 -16.32 -4.79
N GLU A 170 -7.47 -15.21 -5.21
CA GLU A 170 -7.20 -14.60 -6.50
C GLU A 170 -5.70 -14.27 -6.59
N SER A 171 -5.03 -14.75 -7.62
CA SER A 171 -3.57 -14.61 -7.75
C SER A 171 -3.11 -13.15 -7.79
N HIS A 172 -3.94 -12.25 -8.35
CA HIS A 172 -3.69 -10.83 -8.41
C HIS A 172 -3.96 -10.09 -7.09
N GLU A 173 -4.64 -10.71 -6.12
CA GLU A 173 -4.87 -10.18 -4.78
C GLU A 173 -3.88 -10.74 -3.74
N LYS A 174 -2.90 -11.54 -4.18
CA LYS A 174 -1.90 -12.19 -3.33
C LYS A 174 -0.52 -11.58 -3.56
N GLY A 175 0.22 -11.34 -2.48
CA GLY A 175 1.62 -10.92 -2.57
C GLY A 175 1.96 -9.76 -1.65
N ILE A 176 2.93 -8.96 -2.07
CA ILE A 176 3.38 -7.77 -1.36
C ILE A 176 2.95 -6.55 -2.15
N PHE A 177 2.38 -5.58 -1.47
CA PHE A 177 1.90 -4.31 -2.03
C PHE A 177 2.52 -3.15 -1.26
N MET A 178 2.36 -1.93 -1.75
CA MET A 178 2.90 -0.74 -1.11
C MET A 178 1.84 0.28 -0.76
N VAL A 179 2.06 1.00 0.33
CA VAL A 179 1.25 2.14 0.77
C VAL A 179 2.10 3.02 1.69
N GLU A 180 1.76 4.29 1.80
CA GLU A 180 2.44 5.20 2.73
C GLU A 180 1.97 4.95 4.18
N ASP A 181 2.94 4.86 5.11
CA ASP A 181 2.70 4.96 6.56
C ASP A 181 3.26 6.27 7.13
N ASP A 182 3.32 6.42 8.45
CA ASP A 182 3.83 7.63 9.11
C ASP A 182 5.33 7.90 8.85
N ASN A 183 6.08 6.92 8.36
CA ASN A 183 7.53 6.97 8.19
C ASN A 183 7.99 6.79 6.74
N GLY A 184 7.07 6.72 5.79
CA GLY A 184 7.36 6.57 4.35
C GLY A 184 6.64 5.40 3.71
N THR A 185 7.18 4.89 2.60
CA THR A 185 6.58 3.78 1.86
C THR A 185 6.74 2.47 2.62
N SER A 186 5.62 1.88 3.01
CA SER A 186 5.49 0.59 3.68
C SER A 186 5.11 -0.50 2.69
N TYR A 187 5.61 -1.72 2.89
CA TYR A 187 5.34 -2.89 2.04
C TYR A 187 4.59 -3.94 2.84
N TYR A 188 3.30 -4.16 2.53
CA TYR A 188 2.43 -5.04 3.30
C TYR A 188 2.14 -6.35 2.56
N TYR A 189 2.00 -7.43 3.33
CA TYR A 189 1.64 -8.75 2.83
C TYR A 189 0.12 -8.90 2.75
N ARG A 190 -0.38 -9.49 1.66
CA ARG A 190 -1.82 -9.65 1.41
C ARG A 190 -2.15 -11.07 0.93
N GLY A 191 -3.27 -11.60 1.38
CA GLY A 191 -3.83 -12.87 0.93
C GLY A 191 -3.15 -14.11 1.54
N SER A 192 -3.10 -15.20 0.79
CA SER A 192 -2.53 -16.48 1.24
C SER A 192 -1.02 -16.57 0.97
N VAL A 193 -0.27 -15.59 1.43
CA VAL A 193 1.19 -15.60 1.29
C VAL A 193 1.83 -16.69 2.15
N GLU A 194 2.90 -17.33 1.64
CA GLU A 194 3.57 -18.47 2.29
C GLU A 194 5.04 -18.18 2.61
N ASN A 195 5.50 -16.94 2.37
CA ASN A 195 6.89 -16.52 2.52
C ASN A 195 7.07 -15.36 3.51
N ASN A 196 6.24 -15.30 4.55
CA ASN A 196 6.29 -14.26 5.58
C ASN A 196 6.46 -14.82 7.01
N TYR A 197 6.98 -16.05 7.15
CA TYR A 197 7.26 -16.63 8.45
C TYR A 197 8.60 -16.12 8.99
N VAL A 198 8.60 -15.79 10.28
CA VAL A 198 9.80 -15.42 11.04
C VAL A 198 9.89 -16.31 12.27
N LYS A 199 11.09 -16.81 12.61
CA LYS A 199 11.36 -17.47 13.86
C LYS A 199 12.23 -16.55 14.73
N PHE A 200 11.66 -16.07 15.85
CA PHE A 200 12.31 -15.11 16.73
C PHE A 200 11.89 -15.32 18.18
N ALA A 201 12.83 -15.22 19.12
CA ALA A 201 12.63 -15.37 20.56
C ALA A 201 11.93 -16.68 20.96
N GLY A 202 12.16 -17.77 20.20
CA GLY A 202 11.55 -19.09 20.45
C GLY A 202 10.13 -19.26 19.90
N TYR A 203 9.59 -18.27 19.20
CA TYR A 203 8.23 -18.27 18.65
C TYR A 203 8.25 -18.11 17.14
N TYR A 204 7.14 -18.51 16.49
CA TYR A 204 6.82 -18.19 15.12
C TYR A 204 6.00 -16.91 15.07
N TRP A 205 6.28 -16.10 14.07
CA TRP A 205 5.65 -14.83 13.76
C TRP A 205 5.31 -14.77 12.28
N ARG A 206 4.34 -13.95 11.92
CA ARG A 206 4.05 -13.64 10.51
C ARG A 206 4.34 -12.17 10.28
N ILE A 207 5.11 -11.85 9.22
CA ILE A 207 5.32 -10.47 8.81
C ILE A 207 3.98 -9.91 8.32
N ILE A 208 3.56 -8.78 8.91
CA ILE A 208 2.42 -8.00 8.46
C ILE A 208 2.88 -7.07 7.35
N ARG A 209 3.97 -6.33 7.59
CA ARG A 209 4.55 -5.38 6.65
C ARG A 209 5.99 -5.03 7.01
N ILE A 210 6.69 -4.49 6.04
CA ILE A 210 7.94 -3.75 6.24
C ILE A 210 7.54 -2.29 6.32
N ASN A 211 7.77 -1.65 7.45
CA ASN A 211 7.39 -0.27 7.73
C ASN A 211 8.16 0.73 6.86
N GLY A 212 7.68 1.96 6.71
CA GLY A 212 8.35 3.01 5.95
C GLY A 212 9.77 3.34 6.43
N ASN A 213 10.10 3.09 7.71
CA ASN A 213 11.46 3.19 8.25
C ASN A 213 12.32 1.92 8.00
N GLY A 214 11.79 0.92 7.28
CA GLY A 214 12.45 -0.34 6.97
C GLY A 214 12.41 -1.40 8.07
N SER A 215 11.86 -1.11 9.25
CA SER A 215 11.69 -2.10 10.33
C SER A 215 10.61 -3.13 9.95
N ILE A 216 10.71 -4.36 10.50
CA ILE A 216 9.82 -5.45 10.14
C ILE A 216 8.75 -5.60 11.21
N ARG A 217 7.50 -5.28 10.85
CA ARG A 217 6.33 -5.45 11.70
C ARG A 217 5.78 -6.86 11.60
N MET A 218 5.70 -7.54 12.73
CA MET A 218 5.26 -8.93 12.77
C MET A 218 4.32 -9.21 13.91
N ILE A 219 3.41 -10.18 13.70
CA ILE A 219 2.40 -10.64 14.65
C ILE A 219 2.73 -12.05 15.13
N TYR A 220 2.54 -12.31 16.41
CA TYR A 220 2.69 -13.62 17.02
C TYR A 220 1.82 -14.68 16.33
N ASP A 221 2.40 -15.86 16.04
CA ASP A 221 1.72 -16.95 15.34
C ASP A 221 1.96 -18.34 15.95
N GLY A 222 2.47 -18.40 17.18
CA GLY A 222 2.53 -19.65 17.92
C GLY A 222 3.93 -20.15 18.29
N THR A 223 3.95 -21.33 18.85
CA THR A 223 5.18 -22.09 19.18
C THR A 223 5.60 -22.99 18.04
N ASN A 224 4.69 -23.27 17.10
CA ASN A 224 4.91 -24.06 15.90
C ASN A 224 4.60 -23.22 14.66
N ALA A 225 5.11 -23.63 13.51
CA ALA A 225 4.72 -23.06 12.22
C ALA A 225 3.39 -23.65 11.76
N HIS A 226 2.42 -22.79 11.45
CA HIS A 226 1.06 -23.17 11.04
C HIS A 226 0.82 -22.82 9.58
N ASP A 227 0.02 -23.61 8.88
CA ASP A 227 -0.47 -23.25 7.55
C ASP A 227 -1.46 -22.08 7.62
N ASN A 228 -1.66 -21.40 6.50
CA ASN A 228 -2.66 -20.36 6.40
C ASN A 228 -4.05 -20.93 6.69
N GLY A 229 -4.82 -20.25 7.55
CA GLY A 229 -6.16 -20.72 7.93
C GLY A 229 -6.19 -21.88 8.91
N GLU A 230 -5.07 -22.54 9.22
CA GLU A 230 -5.02 -23.67 10.16
C GLU A 230 -5.47 -23.22 11.56
N PRO A 231 -6.51 -23.85 12.13
CA PRO A 231 -6.98 -23.50 13.47
C PRO A 231 -6.05 -24.10 14.52
N SER A 232 -5.50 -23.23 15.41
CA SER A 232 -4.74 -23.69 16.57
C SER A 232 -4.82 -22.69 17.72
N THR A 233 -4.82 -23.21 18.95
CA THR A 233 -4.88 -22.40 20.17
C THR A 233 -3.54 -21.81 20.58
N ASP A 234 -2.41 -22.28 20.03
CA ASP A 234 -1.10 -21.67 20.28
C ASP A 234 -0.83 -20.45 19.40
N ARG A 235 -1.65 -20.20 18.36
CA ARG A 235 -1.55 -19.03 17.46
C ARG A 235 -1.97 -17.70 18.10
N TYR A 236 -2.49 -17.73 19.31
CA TYR A 236 -2.61 -16.56 20.19
C TYR A 236 -1.90 -16.87 21.53
N TYR A 237 -1.34 -15.86 22.17
CA TYR A 237 -0.61 -16.04 23.43
C TYR A 237 -1.53 -16.47 24.57
N VAL A 238 -2.62 -15.75 24.73
CA VAL A 238 -3.63 -15.99 25.78
C VAL A 238 -4.95 -15.33 25.36
N LYS A 239 -6.07 -15.76 25.90
CA LYS A 239 -7.34 -15.03 25.78
C LYS A 239 -7.40 -13.90 26.79
N SER A 240 -7.79 -12.71 26.37
CA SER A 240 -7.90 -11.51 27.20
C SER A 240 -9.09 -10.66 26.76
N LYS A 241 -9.50 -9.79 27.66
CA LYS A 241 -10.43 -8.68 27.39
C LYS A 241 -9.63 -7.45 26.99
N ILE A 242 -10.20 -6.54 26.22
CA ILE A 242 -9.63 -5.20 26.03
C ILE A 242 -9.63 -4.48 27.39
N ASN A 243 -10.81 -4.41 28.05
CA ASN A 243 -10.98 -3.89 29.39
C ASN A 243 -11.98 -4.73 30.20
N GLU A 244 -11.92 -4.68 31.52
CA GLU A 244 -12.84 -5.41 32.40
C GLU A 244 -14.28 -4.91 32.29
N ALA A 245 -14.46 -3.66 31.89
CA ALA A 245 -15.77 -3.02 31.70
C ALA A 245 -15.92 -2.53 30.24
N ALA A 246 -17.18 -2.32 29.82
CA ALA A 246 -17.54 -1.78 28.52
C ALA A 246 -18.56 -0.64 28.61
N ASN A 247 -18.97 -0.24 29.81
CA ASN A 247 -20.05 0.71 30.06
C ASN A 247 -19.65 2.18 29.93
N ASN A 248 -18.50 2.48 29.35
CA ASN A 248 -18.03 3.82 29.03
C ASN A 248 -17.17 3.79 27.76
N ASN A 249 -17.31 4.78 26.90
CA ASN A 249 -16.60 4.84 25.64
C ASN A 249 -15.07 4.90 25.78
N MET A 250 -14.53 5.31 26.94
CA MET A 250 -13.08 5.28 27.20
C MET A 250 -12.48 3.86 27.14
N TYR A 251 -13.30 2.82 27.42
CA TYR A 251 -12.84 1.42 27.49
C TYR A 251 -12.51 0.79 26.13
N VAL A 252 -12.71 1.49 25.02
CA VAL A 252 -12.17 1.08 23.71
C VAL A 252 -10.64 1.23 23.63
N GLY A 253 -10.06 2.08 24.50
CA GLY A 253 -8.65 2.48 24.39
C GLY A 253 -7.67 1.44 24.90
N TYR A 254 -6.54 1.28 24.20
CA TYR A 254 -5.36 0.55 24.67
C TYR A 254 -4.75 1.19 25.95
N MET A 255 -4.84 2.52 26.03
CA MET A 255 -4.74 3.30 27.28
C MET A 255 -5.91 4.28 27.31
N TYR A 256 -6.29 4.73 28.49
CA TYR A 256 -7.43 5.66 28.65
C TYR A 256 -7.29 6.55 29.88
N THR A 257 -8.04 7.63 29.91
CA THR A 257 -8.30 8.46 31.09
C THR A 257 -9.75 8.88 31.03
N SER A 258 -10.46 8.80 32.16
CA SER A 258 -11.86 9.18 32.21
C SER A 258 -12.06 10.64 31.77
N GLY A 259 -13.05 10.87 30.91
CA GLY A 259 -13.36 12.17 30.37
C GLY A 259 -12.42 12.70 29.28
N GLN A 260 -11.47 11.90 28.81
CA GLN A 260 -10.49 12.30 27.78
C GLN A 260 -10.52 11.34 26.58
N GLY A 261 -10.71 11.87 25.36
CA GLY A 261 -10.74 11.09 24.13
C GLY A 261 -9.45 10.37 23.82
N HIS A 262 -8.33 10.99 24.15
CA HIS A 262 -6.98 10.49 23.90
C HIS A 262 -6.18 10.32 25.19
N GLY A 263 -6.86 10.02 26.31
CA GLY A 263 -6.22 9.87 27.61
C GLY A 263 -5.25 8.70 27.68
N LEU A 264 -4.17 8.85 28.47
CA LEU A 264 -3.06 7.92 28.58
C LEU A 264 -2.77 7.48 30.02
N GLY A 265 -3.64 7.84 30.98
CA GLY A 265 -3.40 7.68 32.42
C GLY A 265 -3.49 6.24 32.93
N THR A 266 -4.27 5.38 32.26
CA THR A 266 -4.53 4.01 32.71
C THR A 266 -4.26 3.04 31.56
N SER A 267 -3.51 1.97 31.82
CA SER A 267 -3.36 0.85 30.90
C SER A 267 -4.62 -0.01 30.89
N SER A 268 -5.07 -0.43 29.71
CA SER A 268 -6.13 -1.41 29.58
C SER A 268 -5.70 -2.79 30.09
N THR A 269 -6.67 -3.69 30.30
CA THR A 269 -6.38 -5.09 30.68
C THR A 269 -5.49 -5.74 29.64
N ILE A 270 -5.83 -5.62 28.33
CA ILE A 270 -5.05 -6.26 27.27
C ILE A 270 -3.64 -5.68 27.17
N LYS A 271 -3.46 -4.36 27.38
CA LYS A 271 -2.12 -3.75 27.41
C LYS A 271 -1.28 -4.34 28.54
N SER A 272 -1.83 -4.48 29.72
CA SER A 272 -1.10 -5.04 30.88
C SER A 272 -0.66 -6.47 30.62
N VAL A 273 -1.52 -7.28 29.98
CA VAL A 273 -1.18 -8.67 29.58
C VAL A 273 -0.10 -8.67 28.49
N ASN A 274 -0.20 -7.76 27.51
CA ASN A 274 0.78 -7.63 26.42
C ASN A 274 2.16 -7.17 26.94
N ASP A 275 2.19 -6.21 27.87
CA ASP A 275 3.41 -5.79 28.57
C ASP A 275 4.05 -6.96 29.35
N SER A 276 3.23 -7.82 29.98
CA SER A 276 3.70 -9.03 30.65
C SER A 276 4.29 -10.06 29.69
N PHE A 277 3.74 -10.18 28.48
CA PHE A 277 4.35 -11.00 27.43
C PHE A 277 5.74 -10.45 27.08
N TYR A 278 5.85 -9.14 26.85
CA TYR A 278 7.14 -8.52 26.51
C TYR A 278 8.19 -8.78 27.61
N THR A 279 7.85 -8.49 28.86
CA THR A 279 8.78 -8.65 29.98
C THR A 279 9.23 -10.09 30.19
N SER A 280 8.34 -11.06 30.01
CA SER A 280 8.63 -12.46 30.24
C SER A 280 9.27 -13.18 29.05
N LYS A 281 9.04 -12.72 27.79
CA LYS A 281 9.40 -13.46 26.59
C LYS A 281 10.35 -12.70 25.65
N ILE A 282 10.30 -11.37 25.64
CA ILE A 282 10.98 -10.54 24.63
C ILE A 282 12.15 -9.73 25.23
N THR A 283 12.16 -9.45 26.53
CA THR A 283 13.18 -8.58 27.16
C THR A 283 14.63 -8.94 26.82
N ASN A 284 14.95 -10.24 26.79
CA ASN A 284 16.30 -10.71 26.42
C ASN A 284 16.68 -10.41 24.97
N TYR A 285 15.72 -10.04 24.15
CA TYR A 285 15.86 -9.69 22.73
C TYR A 285 15.60 -8.20 22.44
N ALA A 286 15.51 -7.37 23.47
CA ALA A 286 15.16 -5.95 23.35
C ALA A 286 16.10 -5.16 22.42
N SER A 287 17.38 -5.56 22.32
CA SER A 287 18.36 -4.94 21.43
C SER A 287 18.03 -5.06 19.95
N TYR A 288 17.19 -6.02 19.57
CA TYR A 288 16.76 -6.31 18.19
C TYR A 288 15.41 -5.67 17.84
N ILE A 289 14.68 -5.12 18.84
CA ILE A 289 13.38 -4.50 18.66
C ILE A 289 13.54 -3.05 18.27
N ASP A 290 12.79 -2.62 17.25
CA ASP A 290 12.66 -1.22 16.89
C ASP A 290 11.74 -0.51 17.87
N THR A 291 12.23 0.54 18.52
CA THR A 291 11.49 1.36 19.47
C THR A 291 10.97 2.67 18.86
N SER A 292 11.33 2.96 17.60
CA SER A 292 10.91 4.18 16.88
C SER A 292 9.56 4.03 16.19
N GLN A 293 9.22 2.81 15.76
CA GLN A 293 7.95 2.51 15.12
C GLN A 293 6.85 2.26 16.16
N GLY A 294 5.74 3.00 16.04
CA GLY A 294 4.64 2.93 17.00
C GLY A 294 3.46 2.05 16.57
N PHE A 295 2.39 2.17 17.35
CA PHE A 295 1.12 1.46 17.18
C PHE A 295 -0.02 2.47 17.26
N CYS A 296 -0.93 2.47 16.28
CA CYS A 296 -2.03 3.42 16.25
C CYS A 296 -3.23 2.94 17.07
N GLY A 297 -3.62 3.72 18.08
CA GLY A 297 -4.82 3.46 18.89
C GLY A 297 -6.10 4.01 18.31
N ASP A 298 -6.01 4.91 17.35
CA ASP A 298 -7.06 5.41 16.45
C ASP A 298 -8.39 5.79 17.12
N ARG A 299 -8.33 6.55 18.20
CA ARG A 299 -9.50 6.98 19.00
C ARG A 299 -10.12 8.30 18.52
N SER A 300 -9.80 8.77 17.34
CA SER A 300 -10.45 9.93 16.74
C SER A 300 -11.89 9.60 16.38
N THR A 301 -12.83 10.43 16.85
CA THR A 301 -14.26 10.25 16.59
C THR A 301 -14.64 10.78 15.21
N LEU A 302 -15.77 10.31 14.69
CA LEU A 302 -16.39 10.90 13.50
C LEU A 302 -16.81 12.34 13.77
N ASN A 303 -16.89 13.13 12.70
CA ASN A 303 -17.19 14.56 12.76
C ASN A 303 -18.35 14.90 13.72
N ASN A 304 -18.08 15.81 14.65
CA ASN A 304 -19.03 16.34 15.63
C ASN A 304 -19.64 15.34 16.62
N GLN A 305 -19.09 14.13 16.75
CA GLN A 305 -19.52 13.22 17.81
C GLN A 305 -18.86 13.66 19.12
N SER A 306 -19.67 14.32 19.94
CA SER A 306 -19.36 14.53 21.36
C SER A 306 -19.76 13.28 22.12
N GLY A 307 -19.05 12.89 23.14
CA GLY A 307 -19.46 11.75 23.96
C GLY A 307 -18.29 11.01 24.58
N VAL A 308 -17.08 11.40 24.22
CA VAL A 308 -15.88 10.84 24.84
C VAL A 308 -15.91 11.19 26.34
N GLY A 309 -15.95 10.14 27.18
CA GLY A 309 -16.07 10.29 28.64
C GLY A 309 -17.49 10.52 29.15
N THR A 310 -18.51 10.42 28.29
CA THR A 310 -19.91 10.44 28.69
C THR A 310 -20.60 9.13 28.32
N GLU A 311 -21.14 8.43 29.27
CA GLU A 311 -21.74 7.08 29.13
C GLU A 311 -23.07 7.07 28.36
N THR A 312 -23.55 8.21 27.91
CA THR A 312 -24.92 8.37 27.40
C THR A 312 -24.99 8.62 25.88
N VAL A 313 -23.87 8.85 25.20
CA VAL A 313 -23.87 9.25 23.81
C VAL A 313 -23.16 8.18 22.95
N SER A 314 -23.90 7.66 21.98
CA SER A 314 -23.29 6.77 20.97
C SER A 314 -22.15 7.48 20.26
N THR A 315 -21.01 6.82 20.15
CA THR A 315 -19.79 7.35 19.57
C THR A 315 -19.27 6.37 18.53
N TYR A 316 -18.95 6.87 17.33
CA TYR A 316 -18.27 6.11 16.30
C TYR A 316 -16.87 6.66 16.09
N TYR A 317 -15.91 5.78 15.82
CA TYR A 317 -14.52 6.14 15.58
C TYR A 317 -14.19 6.12 14.09
N LYS A 318 -13.13 6.83 13.69
CA LYS A 318 -12.75 6.92 12.26
C LYS A 318 -12.40 5.57 11.65
N GLY A 319 -11.85 4.65 12.45
CA GLY A 319 -11.61 3.27 12.02
C GLY A 319 -12.87 2.57 11.52
N TYR A 320 -14.03 2.84 12.16
CA TYR A 320 -15.32 2.34 11.68
C TYR A 320 -15.66 2.87 10.28
N LEU A 321 -15.52 4.17 10.05
CA LEU A 321 -15.82 4.78 8.75
C LEU A 321 -14.89 4.26 7.64
N ARG A 322 -13.59 4.09 7.93
CA ARG A 322 -12.66 3.52 6.96
C ARG A 322 -13.02 2.08 6.61
N SER A 323 -13.42 1.32 7.60
CA SER A 323 -13.88 -0.06 7.42
C SER A 323 -15.14 -0.14 6.56
N ASP A 324 -16.13 0.71 6.85
CA ASP A 324 -17.40 0.78 6.11
C ASP A 324 -17.19 1.23 4.64
N ASN A 325 -16.28 2.14 4.40
CA ASN A 325 -15.94 2.65 3.07
C ASN A 325 -14.87 1.83 2.33
N ASN A 326 -14.39 0.72 2.89
CA ASN A 326 -13.31 -0.08 2.33
C ASN A 326 -12.06 0.74 1.95
N ASN A 327 -11.70 1.70 2.81
CA ASN A 327 -10.60 2.64 2.58
C ASN A 327 -9.60 2.63 3.75
N PRO A 328 -8.81 1.56 3.92
CA PRO A 328 -7.85 1.42 5.01
C PRO A 328 -6.70 2.44 4.90
N ASN A 329 -6.12 2.80 6.06
CA ASN A 329 -5.03 3.76 6.15
C ASN A 329 -3.98 3.28 7.17
N LEU A 330 -2.68 3.33 6.82
CA LEU A 330 -1.58 3.00 7.74
C LEU A 330 -1.03 4.22 8.49
N LYS A 331 -1.46 5.43 8.17
CA LYS A 331 -1.07 6.65 8.90
C LYS A 331 -1.93 6.82 10.14
N CYS A 332 -1.28 7.12 11.26
CA CYS A 332 -1.97 7.45 12.49
C CYS A 332 -2.33 8.93 12.51
N GLU A 333 -3.57 9.27 12.21
CA GLU A 333 -4.02 10.65 12.00
C GLU A 333 -3.83 11.55 13.24
N ASN A 334 -3.85 10.97 14.44
CA ASN A 334 -3.66 11.71 15.69
C ASN A 334 -2.41 11.21 16.42
N SER A 335 -1.42 12.08 16.55
CA SER A 335 -0.17 11.76 17.24
C SER A 335 -0.36 11.38 18.72
N SER A 336 -1.44 11.84 19.37
CA SER A 336 -1.80 11.43 20.73
C SER A 336 -2.25 9.98 20.82
N ASP A 337 -2.66 9.37 19.71
CA ASP A 337 -3.00 7.94 19.60
C ASP A 337 -1.89 7.11 18.98
N TYR A 338 -0.79 7.73 18.54
CA TYR A 338 0.37 7.02 18.06
C TYR A 338 1.23 6.58 19.23
N TYR A 339 1.02 5.38 19.71
CA TYR A 339 1.69 4.81 20.87
C TYR A 339 3.13 4.44 20.54
N THR A 340 4.06 5.11 21.17
CA THR A 340 5.50 4.93 21.02
C THR A 340 6.17 4.86 22.40
N THR A 341 7.42 4.38 22.43
CA THR A 341 8.26 4.42 23.66
C THR A 341 8.87 5.80 23.85
N SER A 342 9.41 6.06 25.03
CA SER A 342 10.07 7.32 25.38
C SER A 342 11.28 7.64 24.49
N SER A 343 11.89 6.64 23.85
CA SER A 343 13.04 6.78 22.94
C SER A 343 12.66 7.21 21.52
N ALA A 344 11.36 7.16 21.15
CA ALA A 344 10.90 7.57 19.84
C ALA A 344 10.94 9.09 19.67
N SER A 345 11.17 9.55 18.43
CA SER A 345 11.13 11.00 18.08
C SER A 345 9.70 11.52 17.98
N THR A 346 8.75 10.68 17.59
CA THR A 346 7.33 11.01 17.33
C THR A 346 6.39 10.19 18.21
N GLY A 347 5.10 10.49 18.17
CA GLY A 347 4.06 9.80 18.93
C GLY A 347 3.95 10.28 20.37
N ASN A 348 3.10 9.59 21.13
CA ASN A 348 2.72 9.99 22.49
C ASN A 348 3.72 9.56 23.59
N LYS A 349 4.67 8.69 23.27
CA LYS A 349 5.73 8.20 24.18
C LYS A 349 5.23 7.49 25.44
N ALA A 350 4.02 6.98 25.43
CA ALA A 350 3.36 6.41 26.60
C ALA A 350 3.65 4.91 26.81
N LEU A 351 4.30 4.22 25.84
CA LEU A 351 4.62 2.82 26.00
C LEU A 351 5.85 2.61 26.89
N ALA A 352 5.69 1.74 27.88
CA ALA A 352 6.82 1.21 28.64
C ALA A 352 7.65 0.21 27.79
N TYR A 353 6.99 -0.56 26.92
CA TYR A 353 7.58 -1.56 26.06
C TYR A 353 7.11 -1.38 24.61
N PRO A 354 7.97 -1.63 23.60
CA PRO A 354 7.63 -1.46 22.18
C PRO A 354 6.81 -2.65 21.65
N ILE A 355 5.60 -2.81 22.17
CA ILE A 355 4.67 -3.88 21.86
C ILE A 355 3.24 -3.33 21.78
N GLY A 356 2.47 -3.81 20.81
CA GLY A 356 1.08 -3.44 20.61
C GLY A 356 0.25 -4.57 20.01
N LEU A 357 -0.83 -4.22 19.33
CA LEU A 357 -1.69 -5.14 18.58
C LEU A 357 -1.72 -4.72 17.10
N ILE A 358 -2.25 -5.59 16.26
CA ILE A 358 -2.59 -5.27 14.88
C ILE A 358 -3.77 -4.31 14.84
N THR A 359 -3.84 -3.43 13.84
CA THR A 359 -5.01 -2.57 13.61
C THR A 359 -5.99 -3.23 12.64
N SER A 360 -7.26 -2.80 12.65
CA SER A 360 -8.24 -3.26 11.65
C SER A 360 -7.80 -2.89 10.23
N ASP A 361 -7.20 -1.72 10.05
CA ASP A 361 -6.65 -1.28 8.77
C ASP A 361 -5.55 -2.22 8.26
N GLU A 362 -4.61 -2.63 9.12
CA GLU A 362 -3.59 -3.63 8.76
C GLU A 362 -4.20 -4.98 8.37
N VAL A 363 -5.29 -5.37 9.03
CA VAL A 363 -6.05 -6.58 8.69
C VAL A 363 -6.72 -6.43 7.31
N MET A 364 -7.30 -5.26 6.99
CA MET A 364 -7.88 -5.00 5.68
C MET A 364 -6.81 -4.99 4.57
N PHE A 365 -5.65 -4.38 4.81
CA PHE A 365 -4.50 -4.47 3.91
C PHE A 365 -4.06 -5.91 3.67
N ALA A 366 -4.10 -6.75 4.70
CA ALA A 366 -3.80 -8.17 4.60
C ALA A 366 -4.84 -9.00 3.80
N GLY A 367 -5.91 -8.37 3.31
CA GLY A 367 -6.90 -9.00 2.43
C GLY A 367 -8.20 -9.41 3.10
N TYR A 368 -8.51 -8.83 4.24
CA TYR A 368 -9.75 -9.07 4.97
C TYR A 368 -10.76 -7.96 4.68
N SER A 369 -11.99 -8.32 4.48
CA SER A 369 -13.08 -7.36 4.38
C SER A 369 -13.83 -7.24 5.70
N VAL A 370 -14.41 -6.09 5.92
CA VAL A 370 -15.32 -5.84 7.03
C VAL A 370 -16.72 -6.24 6.62
N GLY A 371 -17.44 -6.95 7.47
CA GLY A 371 -18.86 -7.20 7.31
C GLY A 371 -19.62 -5.87 7.38
N VAL A 372 -20.27 -5.47 6.27
CA VAL A 372 -20.94 -4.17 6.15
C VAL A 372 -22.11 -4.10 7.13
N PHE A 373 -22.15 -3.06 7.95
CA PHE A 373 -23.22 -2.72 8.88
C PHE A 373 -24.40 -2.03 8.16
N ASN A 374 -25.09 -2.72 7.28
CA ASN A 374 -26.39 -2.25 6.76
C ASN A 374 -27.56 -3.05 7.32
N GLY A 375 -27.49 -3.51 8.60
CA GLY A 375 -28.58 -4.26 9.24
C GLY A 375 -28.80 -5.66 8.71
N GLU A 376 -28.09 -6.06 7.68
CA GLU A 376 -28.01 -7.42 7.18
C GLU A 376 -26.58 -7.94 7.39
N TYR A 377 -26.43 -8.89 8.28
CA TYR A 377 -25.19 -9.60 8.54
C TYR A 377 -24.75 -10.34 7.27
N ASN A 378 -23.93 -9.72 6.45
CA ASN A 378 -23.32 -10.38 5.31
C ASN A 378 -22.08 -11.16 5.78
N TYR A 379 -22.32 -12.35 6.35
CA TYR A 379 -21.28 -13.32 6.76
C TYR A 379 -20.44 -13.89 5.60
N GLN A 380 -20.59 -13.37 4.39
CA GLN A 380 -20.07 -13.98 3.16
C GLN A 380 -18.68 -13.53 2.73
N LYS A 381 -17.97 -12.78 3.56
CA LYS A 381 -16.61 -12.33 3.20
C LYS A 381 -15.57 -12.95 4.14
N SER A 382 -15.55 -14.28 4.20
CA SER A 382 -14.54 -15.02 4.95
C SER A 382 -13.22 -15.06 4.19
N SER A 383 -12.11 -14.91 4.90
CA SER A 383 -10.75 -15.05 4.35
C SER A 383 -10.07 -16.27 4.97
N LEU A 384 -10.70 -17.44 4.84
CA LEU A 384 -10.31 -18.68 5.53
C LEU A 384 -8.85 -19.06 5.28
N ASN A 385 -8.36 -18.89 4.06
CA ASN A 385 -7.01 -19.26 3.66
C ASN A 385 -6.00 -18.10 3.69
N ALA A 386 -6.37 -16.94 4.20
CA ALA A 386 -5.42 -15.84 4.36
C ALA A 386 -4.52 -16.05 5.60
N TYR A 387 -3.32 -15.51 5.55
CA TYR A 387 -2.25 -15.82 6.51
C TYR A 387 -2.55 -15.38 7.96
N LEU A 388 -3.44 -14.40 8.17
CA LEU A 388 -3.83 -13.95 9.51
C LEU A 388 -4.98 -14.75 10.11
N THR A 389 -5.69 -15.59 9.33
CA THR A 389 -6.78 -16.45 9.84
C THR A 389 -6.19 -17.59 10.66
N ILE A 390 -6.68 -17.75 11.88
CA ILE A 390 -6.17 -18.72 12.86
C ILE A 390 -7.25 -19.66 13.41
N GLY A 391 -8.47 -19.62 12.83
CA GLY A 391 -9.61 -20.42 13.31
C GLY A 391 -10.11 -20.04 14.71
N ASN A 392 -9.62 -18.94 15.28
CA ASN A 392 -9.99 -18.40 16.58
C ASN A 392 -10.16 -16.88 16.48
N HIS A 393 -10.97 -16.33 17.38
CA HIS A 393 -11.14 -14.89 17.50
C HIS A 393 -9.92 -14.23 18.14
N TYR A 394 -9.47 -13.08 17.63
CA TYR A 394 -8.42 -12.29 18.28
C TYR A 394 -8.64 -10.79 18.11
N TRP A 395 -8.20 -10.03 19.10
CA TRP A 395 -8.37 -8.59 19.15
C TRP A 395 -7.48 -7.83 18.15
N THR A 396 -8.02 -6.74 17.61
CA THR A 396 -7.23 -5.65 17.04
C THR A 396 -7.06 -4.53 18.07
N MET A 397 -6.33 -3.48 17.70
CA MET A 397 -6.13 -2.29 18.53
C MET A 397 -7.16 -1.18 18.21
N THR A 398 -7.94 -1.33 17.15
CA THR A 398 -8.78 -0.28 16.58
C THR A 398 -10.16 -0.25 17.25
N PRO A 399 -10.58 0.88 17.83
CA PRO A 399 -11.94 1.09 18.30
C PRO A 399 -12.95 1.05 17.16
N ALA A 400 -14.09 0.41 17.38
CA ALA A 400 -15.22 0.46 16.45
C ALA A 400 -16.22 1.55 16.88
N GLY A 401 -16.68 1.51 18.12
CA GLY A 401 -17.67 2.45 18.59
C GLY A 401 -17.99 2.33 20.09
N TYR A 402 -18.88 3.19 20.53
CA TYR A 402 -19.64 3.02 21.75
C TYR A 402 -21.11 3.12 21.38
N TYR A 403 -21.85 2.05 21.62
CA TYR A 403 -23.24 1.97 21.24
C TYR A 403 -24.13 2.05 22.47
N ASN A 404 -25.02 3.06 22.50
CA ASN A 404 -26.01 3.25 23.53
C ASN A 404 -27.37 3.63 22.94
N PRO A 405 -28.11 2.66 22.33
CA PRO A 405 -29.42 2.94 21.74
C PRO A 405 -30.49 3.09 22.84
N PHE A 406 -30.81 4.30 23.20
CA PHE A 406 -32.04 4.68 23.95
C PHE A 406 -32.36 3.85 25.23
N GLY A 407 -31.34 3.52 26.04
CA GLY A 407 -31.58 2.89 27.35
C GLY A 407 -31.88 1.39 27.32
N TYR A 408 -31.57 0.70 26.23
CA TYR A 408 -31.63 -0.76 26.20
C TYR A 408 -30.43 -1.41 26.90
N THR A 409 -30.59 -2.66 27.33
CA THR A 409 -29.63 -3.42 28.15
C THR A 409 -28.36 -3.85 27.40
N TYR A 410 -28.25 -3.57 26.09
CA TYR A 410 -27.11 -3.90 25.24
C TYR A 410 -26.41 -2.62 24.78
N TRP A 411 -25.50 -2.12 25.60
CA TRP A 411 -24.72 -0.92 25.35
C TRP A 411 -23.28 -1.14 25.82
N GLY A 412 -22.32 -0.57 25.09
CA GLY A 412 -20.93 -0.68 25.48
C GLY A 412 -19.91 -0.27 24.44
N SER A 413 -18.70 -0.24 24.90
CA SER A 413 -17.51 -0.01 24.10
C SER A 413 -17.23 -1.19 23.18
N LEU A 414 -17.11 -0.92 21.88
CA LEU A 414 -16.87 -1.89 20.84
C LEU A 414 -15.45 -1.70 20.25
N VAL A 415 -14.74 -2.80 20.11
CA VAL A 415 -13.40 -2.84 19.51
C VAL A 415 -13.40 -3.89 18.42
N PHE A 416 -12.76 -3.58 17.30
CA PHE A 416 -12.65 -4.53 16.20
C PHE A 416 -11.84 -5.76 16.60
N TYR A 417 -12.27 -6.91 16.10
CA TYR A 417 -11.57 -8.19 16.22
C TYR A 417 -11.62 -8.95 14.90
N VAL A 418 -10.74 -9.90 14.73
CA VAL A 418 -10.80 -10.86 13.62
C VAL A 418 -11.49 -12.11 14.14
N ASN A 419 -12.55 -12.53 13.47
CA ASN A 419 -13.29 -13.72 13.85
C ASN A 419 -12.64 -15.01 13.31
N SER A 420 -13.15 -16.18 13.71
CA SER A 420 -12.59 -17.48 13.34
C SER A 420 -12.66 -17.80 11.85
N SER A 421 -13.51 -17.12 11.10
CA SER A 421 -13.64 -17.29 9.63
C SER A 421 -12.79 -16.29 8.83
N GLY A 422 -12.03 -15.41 9.51
CA GLY A 422 -11.21 -14.41 8.86
C GLY A 422 -12.00 -13.20 8.34
N SER A 423 -13.02 -12.76 9.09
CA SER A 423 -13.69 -11.48 8.86
C SER A 423 -13.37 -10.52 9.99
N VAL A 424 -13.36 -9.23 9.71
CA VAL A 424 -13.29 -8.18 10.70
C VAL A 424 -14.69 -7.85 11.20
N ASP A 425 -14.87 -7.88 12.50
CA ASP A 425 -16.14 -7.63 13.19
C ASP A 425 -15.86 -6.91 14.51
N ASP A 426 -16.86 -6.52 15.29
CA ASP A 426 -16.67 -5.87 16.57
C ASP A 426 -17.24 -6.68 17.75
N HIS A 427 -16.57 -6.56 18.89
CA HIS A 427 -17.03 -7.12 20.17
C HIS A 427 -16.96 -6.08 21.28
N PHE A 428 -17.79 -6.25 22.31
CA PHE A 428 -17.67 -5.46 23.53
C PHE A 428 -16.27 -5.61 24.15
N ALA A 429 -15.70 -4.51 24.61
CA ALA A 429 -14.35 -4.47 25.17
C ALA A 429 -14.14 -5.44 26.35
N ASN A 430 -15.22 -5.88 27.03
CA ASN A 430 -15.19 -6.86 28.11
C ASN A 430 -15.43 -8.32 27.65
N ASN A 431 -15.57 -8.56 26.36
CA ASN A 431 -15.56 -9.91 25.81
C ASN A 431 -14.13 -10.48 25.83
N THR A 432 -14.02 -11.79 25.67
CA THR A 432 -12.73 -12.49 25.76
C THR A 432 -12.36 -13.06 24.41
N ASN A 433 -11.29 -12.54 23.77
CA ASN A 433 -10.72 -13.02 22.50
C ASN A 433 -9.19 -13.24 22.65
N GLY A 434 -8.57 -13.85 21.68
CA GLY A 434 -7.14 -14.09 21.65
C GLY A 434 -6.32 -12.79 21.64
N LEU A 435 -5.23 -12.79 22.37
CA LEU A 435 -4.18 -11.77 22.29
C LEU A 435 -3.07 -12.27 21.37
N ARG A 436 -2.81 -11.55 20.29
CA ARG A 436 -1.67 -11.78 19.38
C ARG A 436 -0.75 -10.56 19.46
N PRO A 437 0.37 -10.64 20.21
CA PRO A 437 1.35 -9.56 20.30
C PRO A 437 1.90 -9.15 18.94
N VAL A 438 2.12 -7.84 18.76
CA VAL A 438 2.79 -7.26 17.57
C VAL A 438 4.02 -6.51 18.02
N ILE A 439 5.15 -6.79 17.35
CA ILE A 439 6.43 -6.11 17.57
C ILE A 439 7.06 -5.71 16.22
N ASN A 440 8.07 -4.84 16.28
CA ASN A 440 8.82 -4.40 15.10
C ASN A 440 10.31 -4.80 15.30
N LEU A 441 10.89 -5.55 14.36
CA LEU A 441 12.33 -5.81 14.35
C LEU A 441 13.06 -4.68 13.63
N LYS A 442 14.28 -4.36 14.08
CA LYS A 442 15.11 -3.32 13.48
C LYS A 442 15.43 -3.59 12.01
N SER A 443 15.48 -2.54 11.21
CA SER A 443 15.77 -2.58 9.77
C SER A 443 17.20 -3.00 9.40
N ASN A 444 18.14 -2.87 10.33
CA ASN A 444 19.55 -3.21 10.11
C ASN A 444 19.90 -4.66 10.41
N LEU A 445 18.93 -5.49 10.81
CA LEU A 445 19.15 -6.91 11.01
C LEU A 445 19.39 -7.63 9.68
N LYS A 446 20.18 -8.70 9.75
CA LYS A 446 20.35 -9.63 8.64
C LYS A 446 19.59 -10.91 8.96
N PHE A 447 19.02 -11.50 7.93
CA PHE A 447 18.21 -12.71 8.08
C PHE A 447 18.80 -13.85 7.24
N THR A 448 18.64 -15.07 7.71
CA THR A 448 18.74 -16.30 6.94
C THR A 448 17.34 -16.84 6.67
N GLY A 449 17.21 -17.81 5.76
CA GLY A 449 15.92 -18.36 5.35
C GLY A 449 15.29 -17.56 4.20
N ASP A 450 14.17 -18.07 3.71
CA ASP A 450 13.40 -17.50 2.60
C ASP A 450 11.96 -17.10 3.00
N GLY A 451 11.67 -17.21 4.31
CA GLY A 451 10.38 -16.84 4.89
C GLY A 451 9.29 -17.89 4.72
N THR A 452 9.58 -19.05 4.15
CA THR A 452 8.61 -20.16 4.07
C THR A 452 8.42 -20.85 5.41
N LYS A 453 7.32 -21.62 5.55
CA LYS A 453 7.04 -22.43 6.76
C LYS A 453 8.22 -23.33 7.15
N ASN A 454 8.89 -23.95 6.16
CA ASN A 454 9.98 -24.90 6.37
C ASN A 454 11.35 -24.22 6.50
N ASN A 455 11.49 -22.98 6.06
CA ASN A 455 12.72 -22.19 6.11
C ASN A 455 12.41 -20.72 6.46
N PRO A 456 11.88 -20.47 7.68
CA PRO A 456 11.46 -19.11 8.09
C PRO A 456 12.65 -18.15 8.11
N PHE A 457 12.37 -16.86 8.00
CA PHE A 457 13.38 -15.85 8.27
C PHE A 457 13.86 -15.95 9.72
N ILE A 458 15.16 -16.08 9.93
CA ILE A 458 15.80 -16.12 11.25
C ILE A 458 16.77 -14.95 11.31
N PRO A 459 16.56 -13.96 12.20
CA PRO A 459 17.51 -12.88 12.37
C PRO A 459 18.81 -13.40 12.96
N ASN A 460 19.95 -12.90 12.49
CA ASN A 460 21.26 -13.15 13.08
C ASN A 460 21.36 -12.30 14.35
N LEU A 461 21.26 -12.95 15.52
CA LEU A 461 21.20 -12.36 16.85
C LEU A 461 22.59 -12.27 17.48
#